data_9ecf35ea5ff45f2009032e9c22aaea0d
#
_entry.id   9ecf35ea5ff45f2009032e9c22aaea0d
#
_cell.length_a   1.000
_cell.length_b   1.000
_cell.length_c   1.000
_cell.angle_alpha   90.00
_cell.angle_beta   90.00
_cell.angle_gamma   90.00
#
_symmetry.space_group_name_H-M   'P 1'
#
loop_
_entity.id
_entity.type
_entity.pdbx_description
1 polymer ?
#
loop_
_entity_poly.entity_id
_entity_poly.type
_entity_poly.pdbx_seq_one_letter_code
_entity_poly.pdbx_strand_id
1 'polypeptide(L)'
;MLFTESLNQNADFQRLYRSGAFCSLGSALIYVRPNGLPCNRLGITAGKKIGNAVRRNRAKRIIRAAYAAAEPQLPIGIDIIVVA
;
A
#
# COMPACT_ATOMS: atom_id res chain seq x y z
N MET A 1 4.76 7.25 -10.41
CA MET A 1 4.16 7.94 -9.26
C MET A 1 4.89 9.24 -9.02
N LEU A 2 4.18 10.28 -8.60
CA LEU A 2 4.73 11.64 -8.53
C LEU A 2 5.54 11.89 -7.26
N PHE A 3 5.08 11.41 -6.12
CA PHE A 3 5.70 11.69 -4.82
C PHE A 3 5.61 10.49 -3.87
N THR A 4 5.67 9.29 -4.43
CA THR A 4 5.55 8.05 -3.66
C THR A 4 6.74 7.14 -3.94
N GLU A 5 7.32 6.61 -2.87
CA GLU A 5 8.38 5.62 -2.90
C GLU A 5 7.84 4.26 -2.48
N SER A 6 8.61 3.21 -2.73
CA SER A 6 8.25 1.88 -2.28
C SER A 6 8.51 1.72 -0.79
N LEU A 7 7.55 1.11 -0.09
CA LEU A 7 7.71 0.69 1.30
C LEU A 7 8.10 -0.79 1.28
N ASN A 8 9.33 -1.10 1.66
CA ASN A 8 9.86 -2.46 1.55
C ASN A 8 10.59 -2.96 2.79
N GLN A 9 10.62 -2.19 3.88
CA GLN A 9 11.23 -2.61 5.12
C GLN A 9 10.22 -3.34 5.99
N ASN A 10 10.60 -4.51 6.48
CA ASN A 10 9.70 -5.32 7.31
C ASN A 10 9.28 -4.60 8.59
N ALA A 11 10.18 -3.82 9.19
CA ALA A 11 9.88 -3.04 10.39
C ALA A 11 8.76 -2.02 10.15
N ASP A 12 8.73 -1.39 8.97
CA ASP A 12 7.69 -0.44 8.61
C ASP A 12 6.34 -1.13 8.41
N PHE A 13 6.32 -2.30 7.77
CA PHE A 13 5.10 -3.10 7.65
C PHE A 13 4.54 -3.47 9.02
N GLN A 14 5.38 -3.95 9.92
CA GLN A 14 4.96 -4.30 11.27
C GLN A 14 4.37 -3.12 12.03
N ARG A 15 4.99 -1.95 11.88
CA ARG A 15 4.51 -0.73 12.52
C ARG A 15 3.12 -0.33 12.02
N LEU A 16 2.89 -0.41 10.71
CA LEU A 16 1.59 -0.10 10.14
C LEU A 16 0.52 -1.09 10.57
N TYR A 17 0.82 -2.38 10.57
CA TYR A 17 -0.13 -3.39 11.02
C TYR A 17 -0.51 -3.20 12.48
N ARG A 18 0.42 -2.71 13.31
CA ARG A 18 0.22 -2.56 14.73
C ARG A 18 -0.51 -1.27 15.11
N SER A 19 -0.21 -0.17 14.46
CA SER A 19 -0.67 1.16 14.88
C SER A 19 -1.23 2.03 13.77
N GLY A 20 -1.31 1.55 12.54
CA GLY A 20 -1.90 2.29 11.44
C GLY A 20 -3.41 2.31 11.49
N ALA A 21 -4.01 3.35 10.91
CA ALA A 21 -5.44 3.36 10.66
C ALA A 21 -5.76 2.30 9.62
N PHE A 22 -6.90 1.65 9.78
CA PHE A 22 -7.27 0.50 8.97
C PHE A 22 -8.64 0.71 8.33
N CYS A 23 -8.78 0.33 7.07
CA CYS A 23 -10.08 0.25 6.43
C CYS A 23 -10.11 -0.93 5.46
N SER A 24 -11.34 -1.37 5.19
CA SER A 24 -11.59 -2.46 4.25
C SER A 24 -12.27 -1.88 3.03
N LEU A 25 -11.77 -2.22 1.84
CA LEU A 25 -12.34 -1.75 0.58
C LEU A 25 -12.48 -2.94 -0.36
N GLY A 26 -13.69 -3.45 -0.49
CA GLY A 26 -13.94 -4.69 -1.22
C GLY A 26 -13.17 -5.84 -0.59
N SER A 27 -12.36 -6.52 -1.38
CA SER A 27 -11.52 -7.63 -0.93
C SER A 27 -10.13 -7.18 -0.46
N ALA A 28 -9.85 -5.87 -0.46
CA ALA A 28 -8.55 -5.34 -0.07
C ALA A 28 -8.63 -4.73 1.34
N LEU A 29 -7.51 -4.83 2.06
CA LEU A 29 -7.33 -4.16 3.35
C LEU A 29 -6.30 -3.06 3.18
N ILE A 30 -6.54 -1.90 3.76
CA ILE A 30 -5.66 -0.74 3.63
C ILE A 30 -5.26 -0.26 5.02
N TYR A 31 -3.94 -0.11 5.23
CA TYR A 31 -3.38 0.44 6.46
C TYR A 31 -2.68 1.75 6.12
N VAL A 32 -2.92 2.80 6.90
CA VAL A 32 -2.36 4.12 6.67
C VAL A 32 -1.84 4.69 7.98
N ARG A 33 -0.68 5.36 7.90
CA ARG A 33 -0.07 6.03 9.04
C ARG A 33 0.74 7.23 8.58
N PRO A 34 0.74 8.37 9.30
CA PRO A 34 1.66 9.48 9.01
C PRO A 34 3.11 9.01 9.15
N ASN A 35 3.99 9.45 8.25
CA ASN A 35 5.39 9.04 8.27
C ASN A 35 6.37 10.19 8.57
N GLY A 36 5.91 11.44 8.62
CA GLY A 36 6.76 12.59 8.88
C GLY A 36 7.73 12.92 7.75
N LEU A 37 7.58 12.33 6.58
CA LEU A 37 8.46 12.54 5.43
C LEU A 37 7.80 13.47 4.41
N PRO A 38 8.59 14.08 3.51
CA PRO A 38 8.04 14.90 2.43
C PRO A 38 7.50 14.08 1.25
N CYS A 39 7.33 12.79 1.41
CA CYS A 39 6.80 11.89 0.38
C CYS A 39 5.93 10.81 1.03
N ASN A 40 5.17 10.11 0.20
CA ASN A 40 4.42 8.95 0.62
C ASN A 40 5.24 7.67 0.37
N ARG A 41 4.92 6.60 1.08
CA ARG A 41 5.50 5.30 0.82
C ARG A 41 4.38 4.28 0.68
N LEU A 42 4.45 3.46 -0.36
CA LEU A 42 3.43 2.47 -0.70
C LEU A 42 4.01 1.06 -0.64
N GLY A 43 3.41 0.21 0.17
CA GLY A 43 3.66 -1.22 0.20
C GLY A 43 2.44 -1.97 -0.30
N ILE A 44 2.65 -3.00 -1.11
CA ILE A 44 1.58 -3.84 -1.61
C ILE A 44 1.91 -5.28 -1.30
N THR A 45 0.98 -5.99 -0.68
CA THR A 45 1.12 -7.42 -0.43
C THR A 45 0.00 -8.18 -1.13
N ALA A 46 0.35 -9.33 -1.69
CA ALA A 46 -0.61 -10.24 -2.29
C ALA A 46 -0.31 -11.64 -1.76
N GLY A 47 -1.22 -12.15 -0.95
CA GLY A 47 -1.05 -13.44 -0.28
C GLY A 47 -1.31 -14.63 -1.19
N LYS A 48 -1.05 -15.82 -0.65
CA LYS A 48 -1.24 -17.08 -1.38
C LYS A 48 -2.70 -17.32 -1.78
N LYS A 49 -3.64 -16.69 -1.09
CA LYS A 49 -5.07 -16.79 -1.42
C LYS A 49 -5.41 -16.22 -2.80
N ILE A 50 -4.62 -15.30 -3.31
CA ILE A 50 -4.81 -14.73 -4.64
C ILE A 50 -4.52 -15.76 -5.72
N GLY A 51 -3.60 -16.68 -5.43
CA GLY A 51 -3.22 -17.74 -6.36
C GLY A 51 -1.71 -17.78 -6.61
N ASN A 52 -1.32 -18.14 -7.83
CA ASN A 52 0.09 -18.28 -8.21
C ASN A 52 0.77 -16.92 -8.40
N ALA A 53 2.08 -16.94 -8.71
CA ALA A 53 2.87 -15.73 -8.87
C ALA A 53 2.33 -14.80 -9.97
N VAL A 54 1.82 -15.35 -11.06
CA VAL A 54 1.26 -14.56 -12.15
C VAL A 54 0.04 -13.75 -11.67
N ARG A 55 -0.86 -14.40 -10.95
CA ARG A 55 -2.06 -13.75 -10.41
C ARG A 55 -1.71 -12.70 -9.35
N ARG A 56 -0.74 -13.00 -8.49
CA ARG A 56 -0.28 -12.05 -7.48
C ARG A 56 0.35 -10.82 -8.10
N ASN A 57 1.19 -10.99 -9.11
CA ASN A 57 1.81 -9.87 -9.82
C ASN A 57 0.78 -9.03 -10.56
N ARG A 58 -0.25 -9.65 -11.13
CA ARG A 58 -1.35 -8.94 -11.77
C ARG A 58 -2.12 -8.09 -10.76
N ALA A 59 -2.43 -8.65 -9.59
CA ALA A 59 -3.10 -7.91 -8.52
C ALA A 59 -2.28 -6.69 -8.08
N LYS A 60 -0.98 -6.86 -7.91
CA LYS A 60 -0.09 -5.74 -7.56
C LYS A 60 -0.08 -4.66 -8.62
N ARG A 61 -0.08 -5.03 -9.91
CA ARG A 61 -0.13 -4.05 -11.01
C ARG A 61 -1.43 -3.25 -11.00
N ILE A 62 -2.55 -3.91 -10.78
CA ILE A 62 -3.86 -3.26 -10.71
C ILE A 62 -3.89 -2.27 -9.56
N ILE A 63 -3.38 -2.66 -8.40
CA ILE A 63 -3.33 -1.80 -7.22
C ILE A 63 -2.43 -0.60 -7.46
N ARG A 64 -1.26 -0.80 -8.07
CA ARG A 64 -0.36 0.31 -8.41
C ARG A 64 -1.00 1.30 -9.37
N ALA A 65 -1.71 0.81 -10.38
CA ALA A 65 -2.41 1.68 -11.32
C ALA A 65 -3.51 2.48 -10.65
N ALA A 66 -4.29 1.84 -9.78
CA ALA A 66 -5.33 2.52 -9.02
C ALA A 66 -4.74 3.56 -8.07
N TYR A 67 -3.65 3.24 -7.40
CA TYR A 67 -2.96 4.18 -6.52
C TYR A 67 -2.43 5.38 -7.31
N ALA A 68 -1.78 5.14 -8.44
CA ALA A 68 -1.23 6.22 -9.26
C ALA A 68 -2.33 7.20 -9.73
N ALA A 69 -3.51 6.68 -10.05
CA ALA A 69 -4.65 7.51 -10.42
C ALA A 69 -5.17 8.35 -9.25
N ALA A 70 -5.10 7.83 -8.03
CA ALA A 70 -5.57 8.53 -6.83
C ALA A 70 -4.52 9.43 -6.19
N GLU A 71 -3.24 9.22 -6.48
CA GLU A 71 -2.12 9.89 -5.82
C GLU A 71 -2.23 11.41 -5.75
N PRO A 72 -2.62 12.14 -6.82
CA PRO A 72 -2.70 13.60 -6.74
C PRO A 72 -3.70 14.12 -5.72
N GLN A 73 -4.65 13.30 -5.29
CA GLN A 73 -5.68 13.66 -4.32
C GLN A 73 -5.34 13.23 -2.91
N LEU A 74 -4.22 12.51 -2.72
CA LEU A 74 -3.81 12.03 -1.42
C LEU A 74 -2.96 13.06 -0.68
N PRO A 75 -3.02 13.09 0.66
CA PRO A 75 -2.08 13.91 1.43
C PRO A 75 -0.67 13.37 1.28
N ILE A 76 0.32 14.24 1.45
CA ILE A 76 1.74 13.87 1.44
C ILE A 76 2.19 13.60 2.86
N GLY A 77 3.05 12.60 3.03
CA GLY A 77 3.63 12.26 4.33
C GLY A 77 2.92 11.10 5.00
N ILE A 78 2.41 10.16 4.24
CA ILE A 78 1.75 8.96 4.76
C ILE A 78 2.42 7.69 4.24
N ASP A 79 2.43 6.67 5.07
CA ASP A 79 2.74 5.30 4.66
C ASP A 79 1.43 4.56 4.44
N ILE A 80 1.33 3.82 3.35
CA ILE A 80 0.14 3.06 2.98
C ILE A 80 0.55 1.64 2.66
N ILE A 81 -0.17 0.68 3.22
CA ILE A 81 -0.06 -0.73 2.84
C ILE A 81 -1.41 -1.18 2.31
N VAL A 82 -1.39 -1.78 1.13
CA VAL A 82 -2.58 -2.41 0.53
C VAL A 82 -2.36 -3.91 0.52
N VAL A 83 -3.24 -4.62 1.19
CA VAL A 83 -3.24 -6.09 1.27
C VAL A 83 -4.34 -6.60 0.36
N ALA A 84 -3.93 -7.26 -0.71
CA ALA A 84 -4.87 -7.81 -1.68
C ALA A 84 -5.45 -9.15 -1.23
#